data_48dad98d29c56ee761bec6ef96ea9276
#
_entry.id   48dad98d29c56ee761bec6ef96ea9276
#
_cell.length_a   1.000
_cell.length_b   1.000
_cell.length_c   1.000
_cell.angle_alpha   90.00
_cell.angle_beta   90.00
_cell.angle_gamma   90.00
#
_symmetry.space_group_name_H-M   'P 1'
#
loop_
_entity.id
_entity.type
_entity.pdbx_description
1 polymer ?
#
loop_
_entity_poly.entity_id
_entity_poly.type
_entity_poly.pdbx_seq_one_letter_code
_entity_poly.pdbx_strand_id
1 'polypeptide(L)'
;KILEDAKRENRLVCNHAKDISDTASSYFIGNPVTYKSDADIKDLTDSLETAGADETDGDNGLDLSIYGLAYEYVYVKENENNLLTKNLSPENTFMVKDDSIEENELFAVYYYVRKDDSGTGPEHYIATVLTPNYKYELDIQNNEVPQLTTELPVPHYLGEIPIIEYL
;
A
#
# COMPACT_ATOMS: atom_id res chain seq x y z
N LYS A 1 -31.32 8.46 -11.23
CA LYS A 1 -32.64 9.06 -11.54
C LYS A 1 -32.74 10.54 -11.13
N ILE A 2 -32.27 10.92 -9.91
CA ILE A 2 -32.25 12.33 -9.44
C ILE A 2 -31.22 13.16 -10.22
N LEU A 3 -30.11 12.60 -10.62
CA LEU A 3 -29.06 13.27 -11.38
C LEU A 3 -29.44 13.50 -12.87
N GLU A 4 -30.41 12.75 -13.38
CA GLU A 4 -30.88 12.84 -14.76
C GLU A 4 -31.99 13.85 -14.99
N ASP A 5 -32.61 14.35 -13.91
CA ASP A 5 -33.70 15.31 -13.99
C ASP A 5 -33.17 16.73 -14.26
N ALA A 6 -33.16 17.13 -15.52
CA ALA A 6 -32.68 18.43 -15.98
C ALA A 6 -33.45 19.63 -15.46
N LYS A 7 -34.63 19.42 -14.85
CA LYS A 7 -35.53 20.51 -14.38
C LYS A 7 -35.23 20.95 -12.94
N ARG A 8 -34.34 20.27 -12.22
CA ARG A 8 -33.95 20.64 -10.85
C ARG A 8 -32.68 21.47 -10.85
N GLU A 9 -32.76 22.72 -10.44
CA GLU A 9 -31.63 23.64 -10.41
C GLU A 9 -30.68 23.41 -9.23
N ASN A 10 -31.13 22.82 -8.11
CA ASN A 10 -30.34 22.57 -6.92
C ASN A 10 -30.13 21.07 -6.71
N ARG A 11 -29.00 20.55 -7.20
CA ARG A 11 -28.54 19.14 -7.00
C ARG A 11 -27.38 19.13 -6.06
N LEU A 12 -27.62 18.83 -4.81
CA LEU A 12 -26.57 18.54 -3.85
C LEU A 12 -26.32 17.02 -3.85
N VAL A 13 -25.09 16.63 -4.16
CA VAL A 13 -24.63 15.26 -4.02
C VAL A 13 -23.79 15.21 -2.75
N CYS A 14 -24.28 14.52 -1.72
CA CYS A 14 -23.53 14.26 -0.50
C CYS A 14 -22.98 12.83 -0.58
N ASN A 15 -21.66 12.69 -0.40
CA ASN A 15 -21.03 11.39 -0.31
C ASN A 15 -20.98 10.94 1.16
N HIS A 16 -22.12 10.42 1.64
CA HIS A 16 -22.21 9.95 3.03
C HIS A 16 -21.27 8.78 3.35
N ALA A 17 -20.93 7.96 2.36
CA ALA A 17 -19.94 6.89 2.56
C ALA A 17 -18.57 7.47 2.91
N LYS A 18 -18.16 8.53 2.19
CA LYS A 18 -16.91 9.24 2.50
C LYS A 18 -16.95 9.85 3.90
N ASP A 19 -18.06 10.53 4.27
CA ASP A 19 -18.20 11.15 5.59
C ASP A 19 -18.07 10.12 6.72
N ILE A 20 -18.62 8.92 6.53
CA ILE A 20 -18.52 7.80 7.49
C ILE A 20 -17.06 7.32 7.59
N SER A 21 -16.41 7.08 6.46
CA SER A 21 -15.02 6.61 6.43
C SER A 21 -14.05 7.63 7.03
N ASP A 22 -14.19 8.91 6.69
CA ASP A 22 -13.37 9.99 7.24
C ASP A 22 -13.58 10.12 8.77
N THR A 23 -14.81 9.95 9.24
CA THR A 23 -15.13 9.98 10.68
C THR A 23 -14.52 8.79 11.41
N ALA A 24 -14.65 7.58 10.87
CA ALA A 24 -14.11 6.37 11.45
C ALA A 24 -12.57 6.43 11.52
N SER A 25 -11.92 6.81 10.42
CA SER A 25 -10.47 6.99 10.36
C SER A 25 -10.00 8.05 11.37
N SER A 26 -10.64 9.22 11.42
CA SER A 26 -10.30 10.28 12.37
C SER A 26 -10.46 9.87 13.83
N TYR A 27 -11.42 9.01 14.14
CA TYR A 27 -11.61 8.46 15.48
C TYR A 27 -10.53 7.45 15.84
N PHE A 28 -10.13 6.61 14.88
CA PHE A 28 -9.15 5.53 15.08
C PHE A 28 -7.72 6.08 15.19
N ILE A 29 -7.34 7.01 14.32
CA ILE A 29 -5.97 7.57 14.21
C ILE A 29 -5.94 9.07 14.53
N GLY A 30 -6.92 9.59 15.27
CA GLY A 30 -6.98 11.01 15.61
C GLY A 30 -5.86 11.51 16.53
N ASN A 31 -5.07 10.60 17.09
CA ASN A 31 -3.84 10.89 17.80
C ASN A 31 -2.71 10.01 17.24
N PRO A 32 -1.50 10.57 17.08
CA PRO A 32 -0.34 9.80 16.63
C PRO A 32 -0.07 8.58 17.51
N VAL A 33 0.40 7.50 16.89
CA VAL A 33 0.81 6.30 17.62
C VAL A 33 2.03 6.61 18.46
N THR A 34 2.02 6.22 19.73
CA THR A 34 3.14 6.44 20.65
C THR A 34 3.80 5.13 21.06
N TYR A 35 5.10 5.04 20.86
CA TYR A 35 5.89 3.86 21.19
C TYR A 35 6.51 4.02 22.57
N LYS A 36 6.46 2.97 23.41
CA LYS A 36 7.05 2.94 24.74
C LYS A 36 7.81 1.62 24.93
N SER A 37 9.01 1.70 25.47
CA SER A 37 9.85 0.55 25.80
C SER A 37 10.70 0.86 27.02
N ASP A 38 11.12 -0.19 27.75
CA ASP A 38 12.13 -0.07 28.79
C ASP A 38 13.55 0.06 28.23
N ALA A 39 13.74 -0.28 26.94
CA ALA A 39 14.97 -0.06 26.19
C ALA A 39 14.96 1.32 25.52
N ASP A 40 16.15 1.83 25.17
CA ASP A 40 16.27 3.02 24.33
C ASP A 40 15.78 2.72 22.91
N ILE A 41 14.70 3.37 22.49
CA ILE A 41 14.09 3.24 21.15
C ILE A 41 14.17 4.55 20.36
N LYS A 42 15.06 5.46 20.78
CA LYS A 42 15.15 6.78 20.15
C LYS A 42 15.45 6.69 18.67
N ASP A 43 16.40 5.87 18.25
CA ASP A 43 16.76 5.72 16.84
C ASP A 43 15.60 5.17 15.99
N LEU A 44 14.78 4.27 16.56
CA LEU A 44 13.58 3.77 15.92
C LEU A 44 12.53 4.87 15.76
N THR A 45 12.24 5.62 16.83
CA THR A 45 11.24 6.70 16.78
C THR A 45 11.67 7.83 15.85
N ASP A 46 12.95 8.21 15.87
CA ASP A 46 13.51 9.21 14.96
C ASP A 46 13.41 8.73 13.47
N SER A 47 13.62 7.42 13.21
CA SER A 47 13.43 6.84 11.87
C SER A 47 11.98 6.88 11.42
N LEU A 48 11.03 6.50 12.30
CA LEU A 48 9.60 6.52 11.99
C LEU A 48 9.09 7.95 11.73
N GLU A 49 9.53 8.91 12.54
CA GLU A 49 9.21 10.34 12.32
C GLU A 49 9.76 10.82 10.98
N THR A 50 11.01 10.48 10.66
CA THR A 50 11.64 10.83 9.37
C THR A 50 10.92 10.15 8.19
N ALA A 51 10.41 8.93 8.38
CA ALA A 51 9.63 8.19 7.39
C ALA A 51 8.23 8.76 7.15
N GLY A 52 7.72 9.63 8.04
CA GLY A 52 6.35 10.11 8.00
C GLY A 52 5.33 9.03 8.37
N ALA A 53 5.66 8.19 9.37
CA ALA A 53 4.82 7.06 9.76
C ALA A 53 3.40 7.48 10.17
N ASP A 54 3.24 8.63 10.82
CA ASP A 54 1.93 9.16 11.21
C ASP A 54 1.00 9.40 9.99
N GLU A 55 1.56 9.87 8.86
CA GLU A 55 0.81 10.06 7.62
C GLU A 55 0.42 8.69 7.02
N THR A 56 1.35 7.74 7.01
CA THR A 56 1.11 6.37 6.54
C THR A 56 0.05 5.67 7.40
N ASP A 57 0.09 5.83 8.72
CA ASP A 57 -0.93 5.33 9.65
C ASP A 57 -2.32 5.92 9.36
N GLY A 58 -2.37 7.23 9.03
CA GLY A 58 -3.60 7.92 8.61
C GLY A 58 -4.19 7.30 7.36
N ASP A 59 -3.38 7.08 6.33
CA ASP A 59 -3.79 6.46 5.07
C ASP A 59 -4.22 5.00 5.28
N ASN A 60 -3.47 4.23 6.07
CA ASN A 60 -3.83 2.85 6.43
C ASN A 60 -5.18 2.78 7.16
N GLY A 61 -5.43 3.71 8.10
CA GLY A 61 -6.71 3.79 8.81
C GLY A 61 -7.89 4.14 7.90
N LEU A 62 -7.66 4.98 6.89
CA LEU A 62 -8.67 5.29 5.88
C LEU A 62 -8.96 4.07 5.00
N ASP A 63 -7.93 3.37 4.53
CA ASP A 63 -8.08 2.14 3.75
C ASP A 63 -8.82 1.05 4.53
N LEU A 64 -8.47 0.83 5.81
CA LEU A 64 -9.21 -0.08 6.69
C LEU A 64 -10.69 0.28 6.79
N SER A 65 -11.03 1.56 6.85
CA SER A 65 -12.42 2.00 6.92
C SER A 65 -13.17 1.80 5.60
N ILE A 66 -12.50 1.86 4.44
CA ILE A 66 -13.12 1.75 3.12
C ILE A 66 -13.19 0.30 2.66
N TYR A 67 -12.07 -0.41 2.76
CA TYR A 67 -11.88 -1.75 2.17
C TYR A 67 -11.97 -2.88 3.20
N GLY A 68 -11.87 -2.58 4.50
CA GLY A 68 -11.73 -3.57 5.56
C GLY A 68 -10.33 -4.21 5.64
N LEU A 69 -9.38 -3.68 4.88
CA LEU A 69 -7.99 -4.08 4.90
C LEU A 69 -7.09 -2.93 4.44
N ALA A 70 -5.83 -2.93 4.87
CA ALA A 70 -4.83 -1.98 4.41
C ALA A 70 -3.47 -2.67 4.24
N TYR A 71 -2.60 -2.08 3.44
CA TYR A 71 -1.25 -2.58 3.20
C TYR A 71 -0.22 -1.49 3.40
N GLU A 72 0.83 -1.83 4.12
CA GLU A 72 1.98 -0.95 4.33
C GLU A 72 3.26 -1.60 3.80
N TYR A 73 3.99 -0.88 2.98
CA TYR A 73 5.29 -1.30 2.47
C TYR A 73 6.40 -0.66 3.28
N VAL A 74 7.24 -1.48 3.87
CA VAL A 74 8.42 -1.08 4.64
C VAL A 74 9.65 -1.30 3.78
N TYR A 75 10.50 -0.29 3.62
CA TYR A 75 11.67 -0.38 2.76
C TYR A 75 12.80 0.54 3.19
N VAL A 76 13.99 0.27 2.68
CA VAL A 76 15.16 1.12 2.83
C VAL A 76 15.60 1.54 1.44
N LYS A 77 15.82 2.84 1.24
CA LYS A 77 16.35 3.32 -0.03
C LYS A 77 17.83 2.99 -0.16
N GLU A 78 18.25 2.78 -1.40
CA GLU A 78 19.65 2.61 -1.72
C GLU A 78 20.48 3.82 -1.25
N ASN A 79 21.57 3.56 -0.54
CA ASN A 79 22.45 4.55 0.09
C ASN A 79 21.85 5.36 1.27
N GLU A 80 20.68 5.01 1.75
CA GLU A 80 20.08 5.56 2.97
C GLU A 80 19.99 4.45 4.02
N ASN A 81 20.25 4.81 5.30
CA ASN A 81 20.11 3.85 6.41
C ASN A 81 18.77 4.01 7.15
N ASN A 82 17.87 4.80 6.61
CA ASN A 82 16.59 5.08 7.23
C ASN A 82 15.52 4.11 6.71
N LEU A 83 14.77 3.55 7.65
CA LEU A 83 13.56 2.82 7.35
C LEU A 83 12.51 3.80 6.84
N LEU A 84 11.81 3.44 5.77
CA LEU A 84 10.73 4.22 5.19
C LEU A 84 9.48 3.35 5.12
N THR A 85 8.34 3.98 5.26
CA THR A 85 7.03 3.34 5.14
C THR A 85 6.20 3.99 4.04
N LYS A 86 5.32 3.22 3.43
CA LYS A 86 4.41 3.69 2.38
C LYS A 86 3.12 2.89 2.41
N ASN A 87 1.99 3.57 2.51
CA ASN A 87 0.70 2.96 2.25
C ASN A 87 0.61 2.48 0.79
N LEU A 88 0.08 1.30 0.58
CA LEU A 88 -0.22 0.71 -0.73
C LEU A 88 -1.72 0.48 -0.86
N SER A 89 -2.28 0.92 -2.00
CA SER A 89 -3.71 0.75 -2.24
C SER A 89 -4.13 -0.72 -2.24
N PRO A 90 -5.16 -1.10 -1.47
CA PRO A 90 -5.73 -2.44 -1.48
C PRO A 90 -6.28 -2.89 -2.83
N GLU A 91 -6.58 -1.96 -3.73
CA GLU A 91 -7.04 -2.28 -5.09
C GLU A 91 -5.93 -2.91 -5.95
N ASN A 92 -4.66 -2.64 -5.60
CA ASN A 92 -3.50 -3.02 -6.39
C ASN A 92 -2.48 -3.87 -5.61
N THR A 93 -2.84 -4.29 -4.40
CA THR A 93 -1.93 -5.03 -3.50
C THR A 93 -2.64 -6.25 -2.96
N PHE A 94 -1.91 -7.36 -2.86
CA PHE A 94 -2.41 -8.57 -2.21
C PHE A 94 -1.26 -9.40 -1.63
N MET A 95 -1.58 -10.12 -0.56
CA MET A 95 -0.71 -11.12 0.07
C MET A 95 -1.13 -12.51 -0.37
N VAL A 96 -0.16 -13.34 -0.72
CA VAL A 96 -0.39 -14.77 -1.00
C VAL A 96 0.05 -15.58 0.19
N LYS A 97 -0.87 -16.38 0.71
CA LYS A 97 -0.68 -17.26 1.86
C LYS A 97 -0.76 -18.72 1.40
N ASP A 98 -0.19 -19.62 2.17
CA ASP A 98 -0.33 -21.05 1.92
C ASP A 98 -1.75 -21.54 2.32
N ASP A 99 -2.05 -22.80 2.02
CA ASP A 99 -3.32 -23.46 2.34
C ASP A 99 -3.31 -24.20 3.70
N SER A 100 -2.30 -23.92 4.53
CA SER A 100 -2.24 -24.45 5.89
C SER A 100 -3.19 -23.70 6.83
N ILE A 101 -3.44 -24.28 8.01
CA ILE A 101 -4.26 -23.64 9.05
C ILE A 101 -3.57 -22.35 9.58
N GLU A 102 -2.26 -22.32 9.54
CA GLU A 102 -1.45 -21.17 9.96
C GLU A 102 -1.47 -20.01 8.96
N GLU A 103 -1.92 -20.27 7.70
CA GLU A 103 -1.96 -19.28 6.62
C GLU A 103 -0.63 -18.52 6.46
N ASN A 104 0.47 -19.27 6.38
CA ASN A 104 1.80 -18.66 6.30
C ASN A 104 1.93 -17.81 5.04
N GLU A 105 2.48 -16.61 5.20
CA GLU A 105 2.72 -15.69 4.10
C GLU A 105 3.84 -16.20 3.21
N LEU A 106 3.57 -16.31 1.91
CA LEU A 106 4.52 -16.80 0.91
C LEU A 106 5.20 -15.66 0.17
N PHE A 107 4.42 -14.70 -0.31
CA PHE A 107 4.91 -13.49 -0.97
C PHE A 107 3.78 -12.47 -1.07
N ALA A 108 4.16 -11.21 -1.27
CA ALA A 108 3.23 -10.12 -1.54
C ALA A 108 3.44 -9.56 -2.94
N VAL A 109 2.38 -9.01 -3.51
CA VAL A 109 2.41 -8.38 -4.83
C VAL A 109 1.73 -7.04 -4.75
N TYR A 110 2.38 -6.01 -5.30
CA TYR A 110 1.68 -4.79 -5.67
C TYR A 110 1.97 -4.44 -7.12
N TYR A 111 1.00 -3.82 -7.79
CA TYR A 111 1.13 -3.48 -9.20
C TYR A 111 0.56 -2.09 -9.50
N TYR A 112 1.02 -1.51 -10.59
CA TYR A 112 0.47 -0.27 -11.13
C TYR A 112 0.43 -0.30 -12.65
N VAL A 113 -0.47 0.51 -13.21
CA VAL A 113 -0.58 0.66 -14.66
C VAL A 113 0.38 1.76 -15.10
N ARG A 114 1.29 1.41 -16.00
CA ARG A 114 2.16 2.38 -16.66
C ARG A 114 1.59 2.69 -18.03
N LYS A 115 1.32 3.97 -18.28
CA LYS A 115 0.95 4.47 -19.61
C LYS A 115 2.18 5.04 -20.28
N ASP A 116 2.24 4.95 -21.61
CA ASP A 116 3.27 5.64 -22.36
C ASP A 116 3.08 7.16 -22.26
N ASP A 117 4.12 7.92 -22.62
CA ASP A 117 4.11 9.39 -22.54
C ASP A 117 3.01 10.04 -23.41
N SER A 118 2.49 9.33 -24.41
CA SER A 118 1.39 9.79 -25.27
C SER A 118 0.01 9.58 -24.65
N GLY A 119 -0.08 8.71 -23.63
CA GLY A 119 -1.34 8.33 -22.98
C GLY A 119 -2.30 7.51 -23.85
N THR A 120 -1.88 7.14 -25.06
CA THR A 120 -2.69 6.42 -26.06
C THR A 120 -2.14 5.04 -26.41
N GLY A 121 -0.96 4.68 -25.91
CA GLY A 121 -0.35 3.37 -26.09
C GLY A 121 -1.01 2.26 -25.27
N PRO A 122 -0.61 1.02 -25.48
CA PRO A 122 -1.09 -0.11 -24.71
C PRO A 122 -0.77 0.09 -23.22
N GLU A 123 -1.68 -0.35 -22.36
CA GLU A 123 -1.44 -0.34 -20.90
C GLU A 123 -0.43 -1.43 -20.55
N HIS A 124 0.57 -1.05 -19.78
CA HIS A 124 1.56 -1.95 -19.19
C HIS A 124 1.28 -2.08 -17.71
N TYR A 125 1.25 -3.29 -17.20
CA TYR A 125 1.19 -3.53 -15.75
C TYR A 125 2.59 -3.83 -15.25
N ILE A 126 3.08 -2.99 -14.35
CA ILE A 126 4.32 -3.27 -13.63
C ILE A 126 3.95 -3.85 -12.28
N ALA A 127 4.34 -5.11 -12.07
CA ALA A 127 4.08 -5.81 -10.81
C ALA A 127 5.39 -6.02 -10.07
N THR A 128 5.39 -5.68 -8.79
CA THR A 128 6.48 -5.98 -7.85
C THR A 128 6.06 -7.13 -6.96
N VAL A 129 6.85 -8.19 -7.00
CA VAL A 129 6.68 -9.37 -6.14
C VAL A 129 7.76 -9.34 -5.06
N LEU A 130 7.32 -9.40 -3.81
CA LEU A 130 8.18 -9.35 -2.62
C LEU A 130 8.09 -10.67 -1.88
N THR A 131 9.22 -11.34 -1.78
CA THR A 131 9.42 -12.55 -0.97
C THR A 131 10.20 -12.18 0.30
N PRO A 132 10.44 -13.07 1.26
CA PRO A 132 11.20 -12.74 2.47
C PRO A 132 12.62 -12.19 2.22
N ASN A 133 13.22 -12.49 1.06
CA ASN A 133 14.61 -12.12 0.79
C ASN A 133 14.80 -11.25 -0.46
N TYR A 134 13.86 -11.30 -1.41
CA TYR A 134 14.05 -10.72 -2.73
C TYR A 134 12.85 -9.96 -3.23
N LYS A 135 13.15 -8.90 -3.97
CA LYS A 135 12.20 -8.14 -4.79
C LYS A 135 12.38 -8.54 -6.26
N TYR A 136 11.26 -8.83 -6.92
CA TYR A 136 11.17 -9.06 -8.37
C TYR A 136 10.30 -7.97 -8.98
N GLU A 137 10.67 -7.47 -10.13
CA GLU A 137 9.84 -6.54 -10.90
C GLU A 137 9.50 -7.18 -12.25
N LEU A 138 8.21 -7.22 -12.56
CA LEU A 138 7.65 -7.86 -13.73
C LEU A 138 6.97 -6.81 -14.60
N ASP A 139 7.24 -6.82 -15.90
CA ASP A 139 6.49 -6.09 -16.92
C ASP A 139 5.50 -7.05 -17.61
N ILE A 140 4.23 -6.69 -17.60
CA ILE A 140 3.14 -7.46 -18.19
C ILE A 140 2.49 -6.60 -19.26
N GLN A 141 2.76 -6.95 -20.53
CA GLN A 141 2.25 -6.25 -21.68
C GLN A 141 1.14 -7.08 -22.34
N ASN A 142 0.03 -6.45 -22.72
CA ASN A 142 -1.03 -7.04 -23.54
C ASN A 142 -1.52 -8.43 -23.08
N ASN A 143 -1.54 -8.70 -21.78
CA ASN A 143 -1.85 -10.03 -21.20
C ASN A 143 -0.90 -11.15 -21.68
N GLU A 144 0.30 -10.81 -22.07
CA GLU A 144 1.37 -11.77 -22.37
C GLU A 144 2.00 -12.33 -21.08
N VAL A 145 2.89 -13.28 -21.24
CA VAL A 145 3.63 -13.86 -20.12
C VAL A 145 4.47 -12.77 -19.45
N PRO A 146 4.36 -12.59 -18.11
CA PRO A 146 5.16 -11.62 -17.38
C PRO A 146 6.65 -11.77 -17.64
N GLN A 147 7.34 -10.67 -17.91
CA GLN A 147 8.77 -10.65 -18.14
C GLN A 147 9.47 -9.95 -16.97
N LEU A 148 10.57 -10.50 -16.49
CA LEU A 148 11.40 -9.83 -15.50
C LEU A 148 12.03 -8.58 -16.13
N THR A 149 11.93 -7.45 -15.44
CA THR A 149 12.55 -6.19 -15.88
C THR A 149 14.06 -6.18 -15.59
N THR A 150 14.51 -7.02 -14.66
CA THR A 150 15.93 -7.22 -14.31
C THR A 150 16.33 -8.67 -14.47
N GLU A 151 17.57 -8.93 -14.89
CA GLU A 151 18.08 -10.31 -15.05
C GLU A 151 18.15 -11.09 -13.72
N LEU A 152 18.31 -10.38 -12.60
CA LEU A 152 18.43 -10.96 -11.27
C LEU A 152 17.50 -10.27 -10.27
N PRO A 153 16.94 -11.03 -9.30
CA PRO A 153 16.16 -10.45 -8.22
C PRO A 153 17.04 -9.54 -7.34
N VAL A 154 16.47 -8.48 -6.82
CA VAL A 154 17.14 -7.52 -5.95
C VAL A 154 16.94 -7.94 -4.49
N PRO A 155 18.01 -8.24 -3.72
CA PRO A 155 17.85 -8.54 -2.30
C PRO A 155 17.48 -7.27 -1.53
N HIS A 156 16.54 -7.37 -0.58
CA HIS A 156 16.14 -6.26 0.30
C HIS A 156 16.64 -6.41 1.75
N TYR A 157 17.23 -7.56 2.11
CA TYR A 157 17.90 -7.84 3.39
C TYR A 157 17.02 -7.71 4.66
N LEU A 158 15.71 -7.66 4.56
CA LEU A 158 14.81 -7.53 5.73
C LEU A 158 14.52 -8.90 6.38
N GLY A 159 14.64 -10.00 5.63
CA GLY A 159 14.42 -11.36 6.15
C GLY A 159 12.97 -11.79 6.28
N GLU A 160 12.04 -10.87 6.08
CA GLU A 160 10.60 -11.07 6.08
C GLU A 160 9.97 -10.37 4.88
N ILE A 161 8.72 -10.69 4.54
CA ILE A 161 8.02 -10.00 3.46
C ILE A 161 7.79 -8.54 3.89
N PRO A 162 8.30 -7.55 3.14
CA PRO A 162 8.25 -6.16 3.58
C PRO A 162 6.91 -5.46 3.29
N ILE A 163 5.83 -6.21 3.18
CA ILE A 163 4.45 -5.70 3.14
C ILE A 163 3.71 -6.24 4.35
N ILE A 164 3.14 -5.35 5.12
CA ILE A 164 2.32 -5.65 6.29
C ILE A 164 0.86 -5.56 5.85
N GLU A 165 0.08 -6.60 6.14
CA GLU A 165 -1.37 -6.64 5.93
C GLU A 165 -2.09 -6.34 7.25
N TYR A 166 -2.98 -5.36 7.23
CA TYR A 166 -3.86 -5.01 8.35
C TYR A 166 -5.28 -5.45 8.02
N LEU A 167 -5.95 -6.14 8.98
CA LEU A 167 -7.31 -6.70 8.82
C LEU A 167 -8.24 -6.19 9.92
#